data_b937c3c7c8b97d3f7ef394b1e9bf62b8
#
_entry.id   b937c3c7c8b97d3f7ef394b1e9bf62b8
#
_cell.length_a   1.000
_cell.length_b   1.000
_cell.length_c   1.000
_cell.angle_alpha   90.00
_cell.angle_beta   90.00
_cell.angle_gamma   90.00
#
_symmetry.space_group_name_H-M   'P 1'
#
loop_
_entity.id
_entity.type
_entity.pdbx_description
1 polymer ?
#
loop_
_entity_poly.entity_id
_entity_poly.type
_entity_poly.pdbx_seq_one_letter_code
_entity_poly.pdbx_strand_id
1 'polypeptide(L)'
;MKVPRSLMLPNAIDLIFSELRKAEEKHPGWPDDVVHAVAIMVEEAGEAMQAALDVHYRGRSIEDLRIELAQTGAMAIRALIHLDG
;
A
#
# COMPACT_ATOMS: atom_id res chain seq x y z
N MET A 1 -2.10 0.01 -25.79
CA MET A 1 -1.92 -1.46 -25.74
C MET A 1 -1.86 -1.91 -24.28
N LYS A 2 -2.58 -2.97 -23.96
CA LYS A 2 -2.53 -3.50 -22.59
C LYS A 2 -1.33 -4.42 -22.41
N VAL A 3 -0.61 -4.21 -21.31
CA VAL A 3 0.48 -5.10 -20.90
C VAL A 3 -0.12 -6.42 -20.42
N PRO A 4 0.41 -7.59 -20.82
CA PRO A 4 -0.06 -8.87 -20.30
C PRO A 4 0.04 -8.94 -18.77
N ARG A 5 -0.92 -9.60 -18.14
CA ARG A 5 -0.97 -9.75 -16.67
C ARG A 5 0.32 -10.34 -16.12
N SER A 6 0.93 -11.28 -16.82
CA SER A 6 2.19 -11.91 -16.40
C SER A 6 3.36 -10.93 -16.27
N LEU A 7 3.31 -9.80 -16.98
CA LEU A 7 4.31 -8.74 -16.89
C LEU A 7 3.90 -7.65 -15.88
N MET A 8 2.59 -7.50 -15.63
CA MET A 8 2.08 -6.49 -14.70
C MET A 8 2.26 -6.90 -13.24
N LEU A 9 2.12 -8.20 -12.93
CA LEU A 9 2.21 -8.69 -11.55
C LEU A 9 3.58 -8.45 -10.92
N PRO A 10 4.73 -8.74 -11.57
CA PRO A 10 6.04 -8.41 -11.01
C PRO A 10 6.20 -6.92 -10.72
N ASN A 11 5.70 -6.06 -11.61
CA ASN A 11 5.80 -4.60 -11.42
C ASN A 11 4.99 -4.13 -10.21
N ALA A 12 3.80 -4.70 -10.00
CA ALA A 12 2.96 -4.40 -8.83
C ALA A 12 3.67 -4.84 -7.54
N ILE A 13 4.25 -6.03 -7.52
CA ILE A 13 4.99 -6.56 -6.37
C ILE A 13 6.20 -5.68 -6.06
N ASP A 14 6.96 -5.30 -7.08
CA ASP A 14 8.13 -4.43 -6.91
C ASP A 14 7.75 -3.07 -6.31
N LEU A 15 6.63 -2.51 -6.75
CA LEU A 15 6.15 -1.24 -6.21
C LEU A 15 5.77 -1.38 -4.73
N ILE A 16 5.06 -2.46 -4.37
CA ILE A 16 4.68 -2.74 -2.97
C ILE A 16 5.94 -2.89 -2.11
N PHE A 17 6.93 -3.64 -2.57
CA PHE A 17 8.18 -3.84 -1.83
C PHE A 17 8.96 -2.53 -1.68
N SER A 18 8.95 -1.69 -2.70
CA SER A 18 9.57 -0.36 -2.62
C SER A 18 8.92 0.49 -1.54
N GLU A 19 7.59 0.53 -1.50
CA GLU A 19 6.85 1.27 -0.48
C GLU A 19 7.03 0.66 0.91
N LEU A 20 7.12 -0.65 1.02
CA LEU A 20 7.40 -1.33 2.28
C LEU A 20 8.75 -0.90 2.86
N ARG A 21 9.80 -0.90 2.05
CA ARG A 21 11.13 -0.47 2.50
C ARG A 21 11.15 0.98 2.95
N LYS A 22 10.49 1.86 2.20
CA LYS A 22 10.37 3.28 2.59
C LYS A 22 9.68 3.44 3.93
N ALA A 23 8.59 2.70 4.15
CA ALA A 23 7.85 2.75 5.39
C ALA A 23 8.67 2.23 6.58
N GLU A 24 9.39 1.14 6.40
CA GLU A 24 10.25 0.56 7.44
C GLU A 24 11.42 1.48 7.80
N GLU A 25 11.99 2.16 6.82
CA GLU A 25 13.06 3.14 7.06
C GLU A 25 12.53 4.38 7.80
N LYS A 26 11.37 4.87 7.41
CA LYS A 26 10.77 6.06 7.98
C LYS A 26 10.21 5.82 9.39
N HIS A 27 9.61 4.65 9.58
CA HIS A 27 8.95 4.24 10.83
C HIS A 27 9.37 2.83 11.20
N PRO A 28 10.56 2.64 11.80
CA PRO A 28 11.07 1.29 12.10
C PRO A 28 10.25 0.56 13.16
N GLY A 29 9.52 1.28 14.02
CA GLY A 29 8.65 0.69 15.03
C GLY A 29 7.37 0.15 14.43
N TRP A 30 6.82 -0.90 15.06
CA TRP A 30 5.53 -1.48 14.68
C TRP A 30 4.74 -1.81 15.96
N PRO A 31 3.44 -1.54 16.02
CA PRO A 31 2.66 -1.80 17.22
C PRO A 31 2.55 -3.30 17.54
N ASP A 32 2.62 -3.64 18.82
CA ASP A 32 2.44 -5.01 19.31
C ASP A 32 0.97 -5.44 19.28
N ASP A 33 0.05 -4.49 19.40
CA ASP A 33 -1.38 -4.74 19.40
C ASP A 33 -1.87 -5.01 17.97
N VAL A 34 -2.45 -6.18 17.74
CA VAL A 34 -2.94 -6.58 16.42
C VAL A 34 -4.05 -5.68 15.89
N VAL A 35 -4.89 -5.15 16.77
CA VAL A 35 -5.96 -4.23 16.36
C VAL A 35 -5.36 -2.92 15.83
N HIS A 36 -4.38 -2.37 16.53
CA HIS A 36 -3.68 -1.16 16.10
C HIS A 36 -2.92 -1.40 14.78
N ALA A 37 -2.28 -2.56 14.65
CA ALA A 37 -1.57 -2.92 13.42
C ALA A 37 -2.50 -2.96 12.21
N VAL A 38 -3.66 -3.57 12.34
CA VAL A 38 -4.67 -3.62 11.27
C VAL A 38 -5.24 -2.23 10.99
N ALA A 39 -5.43 -1.40 12.03
CA ALA A 39 -5.92 -0.03 11.87
C ALA A 39 -4.99 0.81 10.99
N ILE A 40 -3.68 0.63 11.09
CA ILE A 40 -2.70 1.31 10.22
C ILE A 40 -2.97 0.97 8.75
N MET A 41 -3.19 -0.30 8.43
CA MET A 41 -3.49 -0.74 7.06
C MET A 41 -4.84 -0.17 6.59
N VAL A 42 -5.85 -0.14 7.46
CA VAL A 42 -7.17 0.43 7.14
C VAL A 42 -7.07 1.93 6.86
N GLU A 43 -6.23 2.65 7.59
CA GLU A 43 -5.95 4.07 7.33
C GLU A 43 -5.41 4.28 5.93
N GLU A 44 -4.43 3.49 5.53
CA GLU A 44 -3.87 3.54 4.17
C GLU A 44 -4.92 3.17 3.12
N ALA A 45 -5.77 2.19 3.41
CA ALA A 45 -6.87 1.82 2.52
C ALA A 45 -7.86 2.98 2.33
N GLY A 46 -8.12 3.75 3.39
CA GLY A 46 -8.94 4.94 3.33
C GLY A 46 -8.33 6.02 2.42
N GLU A 47 -7.02 6.22 2.51
CA GLU A 47 -6.31 7.14 1.63
C GLU A 47 -6.35 6.69 0.17
N ALA A 48 -6.24 5.37 -0.07
CA ALA A 48 -6.40 4.80 -1.42
C ALA A 48 -7.81 5.04 -1.95
N MET A 49 -8.84 4.90 -1.12
CA MET A 49 -10.22 5.19 -1.53
C MET A 49 -10.39 6.66 -1.87
N GLN A 50 -9.84 7.56 -1.06
CA GLN A 50 -9.88 8.99 -1.35
C GLN A 50 -9.17 9.30 -2.67
N ALA A 51 -8.00 8.71 -2.91
CA ALA A 51 -7.29 8.87 -4.17
C ALA A 51 -8.12 8.37 -5.37
N ALA A 52 -8.81 7.24 -5.22
CA ALA A 52 -9.67 6.71 -6.28
C ALA A 52 -10.82 7.67 -6.61
N LEU A 53 -11.46 8.23 -5.59
CA LEU A 53 -12.50 9.24 -5.78
C LEU A 53 -11.96 10.48 -6.49
N ASP A 54 -10.77 10.94 -6.10
CA ASP A 54 -10.13 12.10 -6.69
C ASP A 54 -9.71 11.87 -8.13
N VAL A 55 -9.23 10.66 -8.47
CA VAL A 55 -8.92 10.27 -9.85
C VAL A 55 -10.19 10.29 -10.69
N HIS A 56 -11.27 9.71 -10.16
CA HIS A 56 -12.53 9.59 -10.91
C HIS A 56 -13.23 10.95 -11.09
N TYR A 57 -13.28 11.77 -10.05
CA TYR A 57 -14.10 12.98 -10.03
C TYR A 57 -13.34 14.30 -10.11
N ARG A 58 -12.05 14.33 -9.81
CA ARG A 58 -11.29 15.58 -9.62
C ARG A 58 -10.01 15.66 -10.43
N GLY A 59 -9.77 14.73 -11.32
CA GLY A 59 -8.62 14.75 -12.21
C GLY A 59 -7.26 14.49 -11.51
N ARG A 60 -7.27 13.89 -10.32
CA ARG A 60 -6.02 13.47 -9.67
C ARG A 60 -5.32 12.42 -10.52
N SER A 61 -3.99 12.38 -10.46
CA SER A 61 -3.16 11.46 -11.23
C SER A 61 -3.42 10.00 -10.83
N ILE A 62 -3.51 9.12 -11.84
CA ILE A 62 -3.59 7.66 -11.61
C ILE A 62 -2.33 7.15 -10.89
N GLU A 63 -1.19 7.82 -11.05
CA GLU A 63 0.05 7.45 -10.37
C GLU A 63 -0.06 7.65 -8.85
N ASP A 64 -0.79 8.67 -8.41
CA ASP A 64 -1.05 8.86 -6.98
C ASP A 64 -1.86 7.71 -6.41
N LEU A 65 -2.89 7.25 -7.12
CA LEU A 65 -3.67 6.09 -6.71
C LEU A 65 -2.81 4.82 -6.68
N ARG A 66 -1.93 4.66 -7.65
CA ARG A 66 -1.02 3.51 -7.71
C ARG A 66 -0.15 3.45 -6.46
N ILE A 67 0.40 4.59 -6.04
CA ILE A 67 1.24 4.68 -4.84
C ILE A 67 0.43 4.39 -3.58
N GLU A 68 -0.78 4.94 -3.46
CA GLU A 68 -1.65 4.70 -2.29
C GLU A 68 -2.04 3.22 -2.17
N LEU A 69 -2.32 2.56 -3.30
CA LEU A 69 -2.59 1.12 -3.30
C LEU A 69 -1.36 0.32 -2.89
N ALA A 70 -0.17 0.71 -3.36
CA ALA A 70 1.07 0.05 -2.99
C ALA A 70 1.37 0.21 -1.50
N GLN A 71 1.11 1.38 -0.93
CA GLN A 71 1.26 1.64 0.51
C GLN A 71 0.29 0.80 1.34
N THR A 72 -0.94 0.63 0.88
CA THR A 72 -1.92 -0.25 1.52
C THR A 72 -1.43 -1.69 1.53
N GLY A 73 -0.95 -2.18 0.38
CA GLY A 73 -0.37 -3.52 0.26
C GLY A 73 0.85 -3.70 1.16
N ALA A 74 1.72 -2.69 1.23
CA ALA A 74 2.90 -2.71 2.09
C ALA A 74 2.53 -2.84 3.57
N MET A 75 1.49 -2.13 4.01
CA MET A 75 1.04 -2.22 5.41
C MET A 75 0.40 -3.58 5.71
N ALA A 76 -0.30 -4.18 4.75
CA ALA A 76 -0.82 -5.53 4.90
C ALA A 76 0.31 -6.56 5.06
N ILE A 77 1.35 -6.45 4.24
CA ILE A 77 2.54 -7.32 4.35
C ILE A 77 3.21 -7.13 5.72
N ARG A 78 3.39 -5.88 6.13
CA ARG A 78 4.04 -5.56 7.39
C ARG A 78 3.27 -6.15 8.58
N ALA A 79 1.94 -6.02 8.55
CA ALA A 79 1.08 -6.63 9.57
C ALA A 79 1.22 -8.15 9.60
N LEU A 80 1.26 -8.80 8.43
CA LEU A 80 1.45 -10.26 8.32
C LEU A 80 2.78 -10.70 8.91
N ILE A 81 3.87 -9.99 8.59
CA ILE A 81 5.21 -10.31 9.09
C ILE A 81 5.24 -10.25 10.62
N HIS A 82 4.59 -9.26 11.22
CA HIS A 82 4.64 -9.02 12.66
C HIS A 82 3.62 -9.83 13.47
N LEU A 83 2.69 -10.54 12.81
CA LEU A 83 1.74 -11.42 13.52
C LEU A 83 2.47 -12.57 14.23
N ASP A 84 3.53 -13.08 13.61
CA ASP A 84 4.27 -14.24 14.11
C ASP A 84 5.53 -13.85 14.87
N GLY A 85 5.82 -12.61 14.92
CA GLY A 85 7.02 -12.08 15.54
C GLY A 85 6.74 -11.10 16.63
#